data_0b0e366e405fcf458120e2dab291c90e
#
_entry.id   0b0e366e405fcf458120e2dab291c90e
#
_cell.length_a   1.000
_cell.length_b   1.000
_cell.length_c   1.000
_cell.angle_alpha   90.00
_cell.angle_beta   90.00
_cell.angle_gamma   90.00
#
_symmetry.space_group_name_H-M   'P 1'
#
loop_
_entity.id
_entity.type
_entity.pdbx_description
1 polymer ?
#
loop_
_entity_poly.entity_id
_entity_poly.type
_entity_poly.pdbx_seq_one_letter_code
_entity_poly.pdbx_strand_id
1 'polypeptide(L)'
;MRNLYQEQLWNLNQELIQMGAACEQIIELAAQSLTAYSDQLEEKTAQVGAVIDESERAIENICLKLLLRQQPVAGDLRQISAAMKMITDMERIGDQAEDIVDLIPKMSGNAGGNDSLLQKMAKAAQTMVTEAVDAYVRQDLSLAKKVMGDDDIVDAYFNEAKNAIISIIAANPTEGEYALDLLMIAKYFERIGDHCTNIAEWVEFSVTGIREECQ
;
A
#
# COMPACT_ATOMS: atom_id res chain seq x y z
N MET A 1 -14.48 -29.56 -14.17
CA MET A 1 -13.92 -29.12 -12.84
C MET A 1 -12.67 -28.24 -13.03
N ARG A 2 -11.62 -28.66 -13.73
CA ARG A 2 -10.38 -27.89 -13.93
C ARG A 2 -10.60 -26.51 -14.61
N ASN A 3 -11.50 -26.42 -15.59
CA ASN A 3 -11.82 -25.15 -16.28
C ASN A 3 -12.50 -24.13 -15.34
N LEU A 4 -13.41 -24.59 -14.47
CA LEU A 4 -14.09 -23.70 -13.51
C LEU A 4 -13.11 -23.16 -12.46
N TYR A 5 -12.15 -23.97 -12.03
CA TYR A 5 -11.10 -23.55 -11.11
C TYR A 5 -10.19 -22.50 -11.73
N GLN A 6 -9.76 -22.70 -12.98
CA GLN A 6 -8.93 -21.72 -13.70
C GLN A 6 -9.67 -20.41 -13.94
N GLU A 7 -10.97 -20.46 -14.22
CA GLU A 7 -11.82 -19.27 -14.34
C GLU A 7 -11.91 -18.49 -13.03
N GLN A 8 -12.06 -19.19 -11.90
CA GLN A 8 -12.10 -18.55 -10.57
C GLN A 8 -10.75 -17.95 -10.16
N LEU A 9 -9.63 -18.61 -10.48
CA LEU A 9 -8.30 -18.04 -10.28
C LEU A 9 -8.06 -16.82 -11.15
N TRP A 10 -8.53 -16.84 -12.38
CA TRP A 10 -8.46 -15.68 -13.26
C TRP A 10 -9.26 -14.52 -12.69
N ASN A 11 -10.48 -14.76 -12.19
CA ASN A 11 -11.29 -13.74 -11.52
C ASN A 11 -10.58 -13.19 -10.28
N LEU A 12 -9.99 -14.05 -9.44
CA LEU A 12 -9.19 -13.63 -8.29
C LEU A 12 -8.07 -12.66 -8.70
N ASN A 13 -7.33 -13.00 -9.74
CA ASN A 13 -6.26 -12.14 -10.24
C ASN A 13 -6.78 -10.80 -10.76
N GLN A 14 -7.93 -10.78 -11.45
CA GLN A 14 -8.53 -9.53 -11.94
C GLN A 14 -8.96 -8.62 -10.79
N GLU A 15 -9.59 -9.16 -9.75
CA GLU A 15 -9.97 -8.40 -8.56
C GLU A 15 -8.75 -7.85 -7.81
N LEU A 16 -7.68 -8.63 -7.67
CA LEU A 16 -6.41 -8.16 -7.07
C LEU A 16 -5.77 -7.03 -7.89
N ILE A 17 -5.79 -7.11 -9.22
CA ILE A 17 -5.28 -6.03 -10.09
C ILE A 17 -6.13 -4.76 -9.90
N GLN A 18 -7.45 -4.88 -9.81
CA GLN A 18 -8.34 -3.73 -9.59
C GLN A 18 -8.12 -3.10 -8.22
N MET A 19 -7.98 -3.92 -7.18
CA MET A 19 -7.67 -3.44 -5.83
C MET A 19 -6.29 -2.76 -5.79
N GLY A 20 -5.27 -3.32 -6.47
CA GLY A 20 -3.96 -2.69 -6.61
C GLY A 20 -4.00 -1.32 -7.29
N ALA A 21 -4.78 -1.20 -8.36
CA ALA A 21 -4.98 0.08 -9.03
C ALA A 21 -5.71 1.11 -8.14
N ALA A 22 -6.63 0.67 -7.28
CA ALA A 22 -7.27 1.53 -6.29
C ALA A 22 -6.26 1.98 -5.20
N CYS A 23 -5.38 1.10 -4.72
CA CYS A 23 -4.30 1.45 -3.81
C CYS A 23 -3.34 2.47 -4.45
N GLU A 24 -2.95 2.29 -5.70
CA GLU A 24 -2.13 3.26 -6.43
C GLU A 24 -2.83 4.62 -6.51
N GLN A 25 -4.12 4.63 -6.83
CA GLN A 25 -4.92 5.83 -6.95
C GLN A 25 -5.06 6.58 -5.62
N ILE A 26 -5.28 5.89 -4.50
CA ILE A 26 -5.46 6.54 -3.20
C ILE A 26 -4.15 7.15 -2.69
N ILE A 27 -3.00 6.50 -2.92
CA ILE A 27 -1.68 7.06 -2.62
C ILE A 27 -1.45 8.35 -3.44
N GLU A 28 -1.84 8.36 -4.72
CA GLU A 28 -1.72 9.56 -5.56
C GLU A 28 -2.61 10.70 -5.06
N LEU A 29 -3.84 10.41 -4.63
CA LEU A 29 -4.74 11.41 -4.05
C LEU A 29 -4.17 11.99 -2.75
N ALA A 30 -3.60 11.16 -1.88
CA ALA A 30 -2.91 11.60 -0.69
C ALA A 30 -1.72 12.51 -1.02
N ALA A 31 -0.92 12.16 -2.02
CA ALA A 31 0.19 12.99 -2.49
C ALA A 31 -0.29 14.33 -3.10
N GLN A 32 -1.37 14.34 -3.87
CA GLN A 32 -1.97 15.55 -4.41
C GLN A 32 -2.49 16.47 -3.32
N SER A 33 -3.09 15.92 -2.26
CA SER A 33 -3.64 16.68 -1.13
C SER A 33 -2.57 17.45 -0.37
N LEU A 34 -1.32 16.99 -0.36
CA LEU A 34 -0.19 17.72 0.24
C LEU A 34 0.08 19.07 -0.44
N THR A 35 -0.21 19.18 -1.73
CA THR A 35 0.08 20.39 -2.52
C THR A 35 -1.15 21.25 -2.77
N ALA A 36 -2.32 20.62 -2.85
CA ALA A 36 -3.58 21.28 -3.23
C ALA A 36 -4.78 20.58 -2.58
N TYR A 37 -4.87 20.66 -1.25
CA TYR A 37 -6.02 20.13 -0.52
C TYR A 37 -7.34 20.79 -0.97
N SER A 38 -8.40 19.98 -1.07
CA SER A 38 -9.78 20.43 -1.27
C SER A 38 -10.75 19.38 -0.76
N ASP A 39 -11.95 19.81 -0.35
CA ASP A 39 -13.03 18.90 0.08
C ASP A 39 -13.37 17.86 -1.01
N GLN A 40 -13.19 18.21 -2.29
CA GLN A 40 -13.38 17.28 -3.40
C GLN A 40 -12.32 16.18 -3.44
N LEU A 41 -11.06 16.47 -3.09
CA LEU A 41 -10.00 15.47 -2.98
C LEU A 41 -10.27 14.54 -1.80
N GLU A 42 -10.68 15.08 -0.65
CA GLU A 42 -11.05 14.30 0.52
C GLU A 42 -12.21 13.35 0.21
N GLU A 43 -13.29 13.85 -0.37
CA GLU A 43 -14.44 13.01 -0.78
C GLU A 43 -14.03 11.92 -1.78
N LYS A 44 -13.17 12.25 -2.76
CA LYS A 44 -12.67 11.28 -3.74
C LYS A 44 -11.78 10.22 -3.08
N THR A 45 -10.97 10.59 -2.10
CA THR A 45 -10.14 9.66 -1.34
C THR A 45 -11.02 8.67 -0.58
N ALA A 46 -12.02 9.14 0.15
CA ALA A 46 -12.99 8.29 0.84
C ALA A 46 -13.76 7.35 -0.10
N GLN A 47 -14.11 7.82 -1.32
CA GLN A 47 -14.73 6.97 -2.33
C GLN A 47 -13.80 5.84 -2.79
N VAL A 48 -12.50 6.12 -2.99
CA VAL A 48 -11.52 5.11 -3.38
C VAL A 48 -11.23 4.15 -2.23
N GLY A 49 -11.15 4.63 -0.98
CA GLY A 49 -11.04 3.79 0.21
C GLY A 49 -12.19 2.79 0.31
N ALA A 50 -13.44 3.26 0.14
CA ALA A 50 -14.61 2.38 0.12
C ALA A 50 -14.53 1.31 -0.99
N VAL A 51 -13.93 1.61 -2.16
CA VAL A 51 -13.69 0.63 -3.23
C VAL A 51 -12.67 -0.42 -2.80
N ILE A 52 -11.61 -0.03 -2.07
CA ILE A 52 -10.60 -0.96 -1.54
C ILE A 52 -11.25 -1.93 -0.55
N ASP A 53 -12.06 -1.43 0.39
CA ASP A 53 -12.81 -2.24 1.36
C ASP A 53 -13.77 -3.22 0.71
N GLU A 54 -14.49 -2.79 -0.33
CA GLU A 54 -15.41 -3.64 -1.07
C GLU A 54 -14.65 -4.73 -1.84
N SER A 55 -13.50 -4.38 -2.42
CA SER A 55 -12.61 -5.32 -3.11
C SER A 55 -12.03 -6.36 -2.15
N GLU A 56 -11.60 -5.96 -0.94
CA GLU A 56 -11.14 -6.90 0.10
C GLU A 56 -12.20 -7.97 0.37
N ARG A 57 -13.43 -7.55 0.67
CA ARG A 57 -14.56 -8.47 0.95
C ARG A 57 -14.89 -9.37 -0.24
N ALA A 58 -14.84 -8.82 -1.47
CA ALA A 58 -15.09 -9.57 -2.69
C ALA A 58 -14.04 -10.66 -2.90
N ILE A 59 -12.76 -10.31 -2.77
CA ILE A 59 -11.62 -11.21 -2.93
C ILE A 59 -11.63 -12.30 -1.84
N GLU A 60 -11.89 -11.94 -0.57
CA GLU A 60 -12.05 -12.91 0.51
C GLU A 60 -13.13 -13.95 0.18
N ASN A 61 -14.30 -13.50 -0.30
CA ASN A 61 -15.38 -14.38 -0.71
C ASN A 61 -14.99 -15.30 -1.89
N ILE A 62 -14.19 -14.84 -2.84
CA ILE A 62 -13.67 -15.66 -3.94
C ILE A 62 -12.72 -16.73 -3.37
N CYS A 63 -11.78 -16.34 -2.51
CA CYS A 63 -10.84 -17.26 -1.86
C CYS A 63 -11.57 -18.35 -1.06
N LEU A 64 -12.56 -17.98 -0.25
CA LEU A 64 -13.37 -18.94 0.51
C LEU A 64 -14.13 -19.91 -0.40
N LYS A 65 -14.69 -19.44 -1.52
CA LYS A 65 -15.34 -20.31 -2.51
C LYS A 65 -14.38 -21.28 -3.17
N LEU A 66 -13.15 -20.84 -3.49
CA LEU A 66 -12.09 -21.68 -4.02
C LEU A 66 -11.70 -22.77 -3.04
N LEU A 67 -11.50 -22.43 -1.75
CA LEU A 67 -11.16 -23.39 -0.71
C LEU A 67 -12.26 -24.43 -0.48
N LEU A 68 -13.52 -24.01 -0.43
CA LEU A 68 -14.64 -24.89 -0.10
C LEU A 68 -15.05 -25.81 -1.26
N ARG A 69 -14.95 -25.35 -2.50
CA ARG A 69 -15.58 -26.06 -3.63
C ARG A 69 -14.63 -26.85 -4.50
N GLN A 70 -13.32 -26.53 -4.48
CA GLN A 70 -12.40 -27.03 -5.50
C GLN A 70 -11.34 -27.99 -4.97
N GLN A 71 -11.25 -28.23 -3.65
CA GLN A 71 -10.20 -29.07 -3.04
C GLN A 71 -8.81 -28.74 -3.59
N PRO A 72 -8.30 -27.49 -3.38
CA PRO A 72 -7.07 -27.04 -3.98
C PRO A 72 -5.87 -27.92 -3.58
N VAL A 73 -4.96 -28.18 -4.49
CA VAL A 73 -3.70 -28.87 -4.19
C VAL A 73 -2.70 -27.89 -3.54
N ALA A 74 -1.60 -28.42 -3.01
CA ALA A 74 -0.68 -27.65 -2.17
C ALA A 74 -0.24 -26.28 -2.77
N GLY A 75 0.05 -26.23 -4.08
CA GLY A 75 0.40 -24.97 -4.76
C GLY A 75 -0.74 -23.98 -4.81
N ASP A 76 -1.93 -24.46 -5.19
CA ASP A 76 -3.15 -23.65 -5.26
C ASP A 76 -3.54 -23.10 -3.88
N LEU A 77 -3.39 -23.93 -2.83
CA LEU A 77 -3.68 -23.52 -1.45
C LEU A 77 -2.76 -22.38 -1.00
N ARG A 78 -1.46 -22.44 -1.34
CA ARG A 78 -0.52 -21.35 -1.02
C ARG A 78 -0.90 -20.06 -1.72
N GLN A 79 -1.23 -20.14 -3.01
CA GLN A 79 -1.63 -18.95 -3.79
C GLN A 79 -2.89 -18.30 -3.21
N ILE A 80 -3.93 -19.08 -2.90
CA ILE A 80 -5.15 -18.55 -2.27
C ILE A 80 -4.86 -17.96 -0.89
N SER A 81 -4.03 -18.64 -0.07
CA SER A 81 -3.66 -18.15 1.26
C SER A 81 -2.87 -16.85 1.20
N ALA A 82 -1.95 -16.72 0.23
CA ALA A 82 -1.22 -15.49 -0.01
C ALA A 82 -2.17 -14.35 -0.39
N ALA A 83 -3.10 -14.58 -1.34
CA ALA A 83 -4.10 -13.59 -1.71
C ALA A 83 -4.90 -13.06 -0.51
N MET A 84 -5.38 -13.95 0.37
CA MET A 84 -6.12 -13.58 1.59
C MET A 84 -5.31 -12.72 2.56
N LYS A 85 -3.99 -12.84 2.55
CA LYS A 85 -3.12 -12.01 3.39
C LYS A 85 -2.79 -10.68 2.71
N MET A 86 -2.51 -10.73 1.42
CA MET A 86 -2.22 -9.53 0.64
C MET A 86 -3.35 -8.50 0.69
N ILE A 87 -4.62 -8.92 0.62
CA ILE A 87 -5.76 -7.99 0.63
C ILE A 87 -5.86 -7.22 1.95
N THR A 88 -5.47 -7.83 3.08
CA THR A 88 -5.41 -7.12 4.36
C THR A 88 -4.31 -6.05 4.37
N ASP A 89 -3.13 -6.33 3.79
CA ASP A 89 -2.10 -5.31 3.65
C ASP A 89 -2.52 -4.21 2.65
N MET A 90 -3.27 -4.55 1.59
CA MET A 90 -3.80 -3.58 0.63
C MET A 90 -4.89 -2.69 1.25
N GLU A 91 -5.75 -3.21 2.11
CA GLU A 91 -6.70 -2.42 2.91
C GLU A 91 -5.95 -1.45 3.83
N ARG A 92 -4.90 -1.90 4.51
CA ARG A 92 -4.06 -1.02 5.34
C ARG A 92 -3.38 0.09 4.54
N ILE A 93 -2.99 -0.15 3.30
CA ILE A 93 -2.48 0.90 2.41
C ILE A 93 -3.57 1.97 2.18
N GLY A 94 -4.80 1.56 1.96
CA GLY A 94 -5.95 2.47 1.85
C GLY A 94 -6.12 3.33 3.11
N ASP A 95 -6.21 2.69 4.29
CA ASP A 95 -6.35 3.35 5.59
C ASP A 95 -5.25 4.41 5.81
N GLN A 96 -3.96 4.06 5.56
CA GLN A 96 -2.85 4.99 5.76
C GLN A 96 -2.94 6.21 4.81
N ALA A 97 -3.41 6.01 3.57
CA ALA A 97 -3.58 7.10 2.61
C ALA A 97 -4.76 8.02 3.00
N GLU A 98 -5.86 7.48 3.52
CA GLU A 98 -6.96 8.25 4.10
C GLU A 98 -6.50 9.06 5.31
N ASP A 99 -5.74 8.45 6.24
CA ASP A 99 -5.18 9.12 7.41
C ASP A 99 -4.31 10.34 7.02
N ILE A 100 -3.55 10.25 5.91
CA ILE A 100 -2.78 11.39 5.38
C ILE A 100 -3.72 12.52 4.99
N VAL A 101 -4.76 12.25 4.21
CA VAL A 101 -5.70 13.27 3.71
C VAL A 101 -6.48 13.89 4.86
N ASP A 102 -6.91 13.09 5.82
CA ASP A 102 -7.63 13.54 7.02
C ASP A 102 -6.80 14.43 7.94
N LEU A 103 -5.48 14.29 7.93
CA LEU A 103 -4.59 15.10 8.76
C LEU A 103 -4.36 16.49 8.18
N ILE A 104 -4.28 16.62 6.85
CA ILE A 104 -3.91 17.88 6.16
C ILE A 104 -4.76 19.09 6.58
N PRO A 105 -6.11 19.06 6.61
CA PRO A 105 -6.92 20.21 7.01
C PRO A 105 -6.77 20.58 8.48
N LYS A 106 -6.22 19.71 9.30
CA LYS A 106 -6.01 19.94 10.75
C LYS A 106 -4.64 20.58 11.03
N MET A 107 -3.75 20.59 10.05
CA MET A 107 -2.40 21.15 10.20
C MET A 107 -2.44 22.66 10.40
N SER A 108 -1.82 23.13 11.47
CA SER A 108 -1.67 24.55 11.77
C SER A 108 -0.33 25.06 11.24
N GLY A 109 -0.26 25.52 9.99
CA GLY A 109 0.96 26.07 9.40
C GLY A 109 0.89 26.21 7.88
N ASN A 110 1.95 26.76 7.27
CA ASN A 110 2.03 26.87 5.82
C ASN A 110 2.58 25.54 5.24
N ALA A 111 1.74 24.85 4.50
CA ALA A 111 2.08 23.63 3.75
C ALA A 111 3.09 23.87 2.60
N GLY A 112 4.15 24.62 2.80
CA GLY A 112 4.96 25.17 1.71
C GLY A 112 6.44 24.82 1.73
N GLY A 113 6.88 23.67 2.28
CA GLY A 113 8.32 23.50 2.40
C GLY A 113 8.96 22.13 2.16
N ASN A 114 8.27 21.03 2.40
CA ASN A 114 8.86 19.69 2.36
C ASN A 114 8.13 18.70 1.42
N ASP A 115 7.27 19.20 0.56
CA ASP A 115 6.44 18.39 -0.31
C ASP A 115 7.23 17.46 -1.23
N SER A 116 8.46 17.85 -1.61
CA SER A 116 9.26 17.08 -2.54
C SER A 116 9.71 15.71 -2.01
N LEU A 117 9.99 15.58 -0.70
CA LEU A 117 10.37 14.29 -0.09
C LEU A 117 9.14 13.41 0.09
N LEU A 118 8.04 13.97 0.59
CA LEU A 118 6.77 13.25 0.73
C LEU A 118 6.24 12.78 -0.63
N GLN A 119 6.37 13.61 -1.68
CA GLN A 119 6.04 13.22 -3.05
C GLN A 119 6.92 12.05 -3.57
N LYS A 120 8.21 12.04 -3.23
CA LYS A 120 9.10 10.93 -3.57
C LYS A 120 8.71 9.64 -2.84
N MET A 121 8.36 9.74 -1.54
CA MET A 121 7.87 8.60 -0.76
C MET A 121 6.58 8.04 -1.38
N ALA A 122 5.60 8.90 -1.68
CA ALA A 122 4.36 8.50 -2.34
C ALA A 122 4.63 7.80 -3.68
N LYS A 123 5.53 8.33 -4.50
CA LYS A 123 5.87 7.74 -5.80
C LYS A 123 6.57 6.40 -5.68
N ALA A 124 7.46 6.25 -4.71
CA ALA A 124 8.10 4.97 -4.42
C ALA A 124 7.06 3.94 -3.96
N ALA A 125 6.20 4.28 -3.01
CA ALA A 125 5.13 3.42 -2.53
C ALA A 125 4.14 3.01 -3.64
N GLN A 126 3.73 3.93 -4.53
CA GLN A 126 2.92 3.61 -5.71
C GLN A 126 3.59 2.54 -6.60
N THR A 127 4.89 2.69 -6.84
CA THR A 127 5.63 1.72 -7.65
C THR A 127 5.68 0.37 -6.97
N MET A 128 5.95 0.34 -5.67
CA MET A 128 6.02 -0.90 -4.88
C MET A 128 4.69 -1.67 -4.88
N VAL A 129 3.55 -1.01 -4.68
CA VAL A 129 2.24 -1.70 -4.67
C VAL A 129 1.91 -2.28 -6.04
N THR A 130 2.15 -1.53 -7.12
CA THR A 130 1.91 -2.01 -8.49
C THR A 130 2.79 -3.22 -8.81
N GLU A 131 4.08 -3.13 -8.52
CA GLU A 131 5.03 -4.23 -8.76
C GLU A 131 4.77 -5.46 -7.88
N ALA A 132 4.31 -5.27 -6.63
CA ALA A 132 3.95 -6.38 -5.74
C ALA A 132 2.73 -7.16 -6.27
N VAL A 133 1.68 -6.47 -6.73
CA VAL A 133 0.51 -7.10 -7.36
C VAL A 133 0.89 -7.79 -8.67
N ASP A 134 1.69 -7.15 -9.51
CA ASP A 134 2.22 -7.74 -10.74
C ASP A 134 3.05 -9.01 -10.46
N ALA A 135 3.89 -8.98 -9.45
CA ALA A 135 4.70 -10.14 -9.02
C ALA A 135 3.79 -11.32 -8.61
N TYR A 136 2.70 -11.06 -7.89
CA TYR A 136 1.74 -12.10 -7.54
C TYR A 136 1.06 -12.71 -8.77
N VAL A 137 0.51 -11.87 -9.64
CA VAL A 137 -0.23 -12.31 -10.83
C VAL A 137 0.64 -13.12 -11.79
N ARG A 138 1.91 -12.72 -11.94
CA ARG A 138 2.89 -13.38 -12.81
C ARG A 138 3.66 -14.50 -12.11
N GLN A 139 3.50 -14.68 -10.80
CA GLN A 139 4.32 -15.58 -9.97
C GLN A 139 5.83 -15.30 -10.14
N ASP A 140 6.18 -14.00 -10.18
CA ASP A 140 7.54 -13.52 -10.43
C ASP A 140 8.28 -13.25 -9.12
N LEU A 141 9.06 -14.24 -8.69
CA LEU A 141 9.89 -14.15 -7.50
C LEU A 141 10.96 -13.03 -7.59
N SER A 142 11.48 -12.76 -8.78
CA SER A 142 12.52 -11.75 -8.98
C SER A 142 11.93 -10.35 -8.74
N LEU A 143 10.71 -10.12 -9.24
CA LEU A 143 9.99 -8.87 -9.03
C LEU A 143 9.59 -8.70 -7.56
N ALA A 144 9.13 -9.75 -6.89
CA ALA A 144 8.84 -9.71 -5.45
C ALA A 144 10.07 -9.32 -4.63
N LYS A 145 11.23 -9.92 -4.92
CA LYS A 145 12.50 -9.57 -4.25
C LYS A 145 12.94 -8.14 -4.53
N LYS A 146 12.68 -7.63 -5.73
CA LYS A 146 12.93 -6.22 -6.04
C LYS A 146 12.08 -5.31 -5.15
N VAL A 147 10.78 -5.57 -5.02
CA VAL A 147 9.88 -4.77 -4.17
C VAL A 147 10.36 -4.74 -2.72
N MET A 148 10.77 -5.90 -2.17
CA MET A 148 11.34 -5.95 -0.81
C MET A 148 12.62 -5.10 -0.67
N GLY A 149 13.45 -5.01 -1.72
CA GLY A 149 14.64 -4.16 -1.72
C GLY A 149 14.34 -2.66 -1.94
N ASP A 150 13.22 -2.33 -2.59
CA ASP A 150 12.81 -0.94 -2.84
C ASP A 150 12.32 -0.24 -1.57
N ASP A 151 12.01 -0.98 -0.50
CA ASP A 151 11.68 -0.46 0.83
C ASP A 151 12.81 0.41 1.40
N ASP A 152 14.06 0.04 1.21
CA ASP A 152 15.23 0.83 1.57
C ASP A 152 15.19 2.26 1.00
N ILE A 153 14.51 2.45 -0.15
CA ILE A 153 14.36 3.77 -0.79
C ILE A 153 13.35 4.62 -0.02
N VAL A 154 12.23 4.03 0.38
CA VAL A 154 11.20 4.72 1.19
C VAL A 154 11.78 5.10 2.55
N ASP A 155 12.49 4.18 3.19
CA ASP A 155 13.18 4.39 4.45
C ASP A 155 14.24 5.50 4.39
N ALA A 156 15.01 5.56 3.30
CA ALA A 156 15.97 6.64 3.08
C ALA A 156 15.26 7.99 3.00
N TYR A 157 14.17 8.10 2.24
CA TYR A 157 13.38 9.33 2.16
C TYR A 157 12.73 9.69 3.50
N PHE A 158 12.22 8.71 4.25
CA PHE A 158 11.70 8.95 5.61
C PHE A 158 12.78 9.54 6.52
N ASN A 159 13.99 8.99 6.50
CA ASN A 159 15.10 9.50 7.30
C ASN A 159 15.53 10.92 6.88
N GLU A 160 15.53 11.22 5.59
CA GLU A 160 15.76 12.58 5.07
C GLU A 160 14.66 13.55 5.55
N ALA A 161 13.38 13.16 5.44
CA ALA A 161 12.23 13.96 5.89
C ALA A 161 12.32 14.23 7.40
N LYS A 162 12.62 13.23 8.20
CA LYS A 162 12.82 13.37 9.65
C LYS A 162 13.90 14.40 9.98
N ASN A 163 15.05 14.37 9.30
CA ASN A 163 16.13 15.32 9.53
C ASN A 163 15.74 16.76 9.13
N ALA A 164 15.00 16.92 8.04
CA ALA A 164 14.47 18.21 7.61
C ALA A 164 13.45 18.76 8.64
N ILE A 165 12.57 17.91 9.15
CA ILE A 165 11.58 18.27 10.18
C ILE A 165 12.25 18.70 11.49
N ILE A 166 13.29 18.00 11.93
CA ILE A 166 14.10 18.39 13.09
C ILE A 166 14.68 19.80 12.89
N SER A 167 15.15 20.11 11.67
CA SER A 167 15.70 21.42 11.34
C SER A 167 14.64 22.53 11.38
N ILE A 168 13.39 22.23 11.00
CA ILE A 168 12.26 23.17 11.14
C ILE A 168 12.04 23.53 12.61
N ILE A 169 11.94 22.53 13.49
CA ILE A 169 11.74 22.74 14.94
C ILE A 169 12.90 23.53 15.54
N ALA A 170 14.13 23.22 15.15
CA ALA A 170 15.32 23.90 15.65
C ALA A 170 15.39 25.37 15.22
N ALA A 171 14.92 25.67 14.00
CA ALA A 171 14.90 27.05 13.48
C ALA A 171 13.74 27.88 14.07
N ASN A 172 12.57 27.29 14.26
CA ASN A 172 11.41 27.93 14.81
C ASN A 172 10.58 26.98 15.70
N PRO A 173 10.77 26.97 17.01
CA PRO A 173 10.01 26.09 17.90
C PRO A 173 8.49 26.28 17.88
N THR A 174 7.97 27.39 17.36
CA THR A 174 6.54 27.63 17.24
C THR A 174 5.89 26.81 16.12
N GLU A 175 6.68 26.30 15.19
CA GLU A 175 6.27 25.38 14.13
C GLU A 175 6.25 23.89 14.59
N GLY A 176 6.40 23.65 15.88
CA GLY A 176 6.54 22.30 16.43
C GLY A 176 5.33 21.40 16.12
N GLU A 177 4.09 21.94 16.21
CA GLU A 177 2.87 21.20 15.91
C GLU A 177 2.82 20.79 14.43
N TYR A 178 3.02 21.76 13.54
CA TYR A 178 3.12 21.51 12.10
C TYR A 178 4.22 20.48 11.73
N ALA A 179 5.38 20.59 12.37
CA ALA A 179 6.49 19.67 12.14
C ALA A 179 6.16 18.23 12.57
N LEU A 180 5.39 18.06 13.66
CA LEU A 180 4.91 16.75 14.09
C LEU A 180 3.89 16.16 13.12
N ASP A 181 2.98 16.97 12.58
CA ASP A 181 2.02 16.54 11.56
C ASP A 181 2.74 16.07 10.30
N LEU A 182 3.76 16.80 9.82
CA LEU A 182 4.62 16.37 8.71
C LEU A 182 5.32 15.03 9.00
N LEU A 183 5.78 14.82 10.23
CA LEU A 183 6.41 13.56 10.62
C LEU A 183 5.38 12.41 10.58
N MET A 184 4.15 12.65 11.01
CA MET A 184 3.08 11.66 10.94
C MET A 184 2.76 11.29 9.48
N ILE A 185 2.66 12.25 8.59
CA ILE A 185 2.45 12.01 7.15
C ILE A 185 3.60 11.17 6.58
N ALA A 186 4.86 11.55 6.87
CA ALA A 186 6.02 10.77 6.44
C ALA A 186 5.96 9.33 6.97
N LYS A 187 5.53 9.13 8.23
CA LYS A 187 5.39 7.80 8.83
C LYS A 187 4.27 6.99 8.17
N TYR A 188 3.18 7.61 7.76
CA TYR A 188 2.13 6.91 7.01
C TYR A 188 2.64 6.42 5.65
N PHE A 189 3.41 7.21 4.90
CA PHE A 189 4.02 6.75 3.66
C PHE A 189 5.04 5.62 3.86
N GLU A 190 5.84 5.69 4.91
CA GLU A 190 6.76 4.59 5.27
C GLU A 190 5.99 3.31 5.60
N ARG A 191 4.89 3.38 6.36
CA ARG A 191 4.04 2.23 6.64
C ARG A 191 3.37 1.65 5.39
N ILE A 192 3.05 2.48 4.40
CA ILE A 192 2.59 2.01 3.09
C ILE A 192 3.70 1.16 2.42
N GLY A 193 4.95 1.59 2.48
CA GLY A 193 6.12 0.80 2.04
C GLY A 193 6.21 -0.55 2.76
N ASP A 194 6.14 -0.54 4.09
CA ASP A 194 6.12 -1.76 4.92
C ASP A 194 5.03 -2.74 4.45
N HIS A 195 3.81 -2.26 4.17
CA HIS A 195 2.72 -3.10 3.69
C HIS A 195 2.98 -3.65 2.29
N CYS A 196 3.61 -2.89 1.40
CA CYS A 196 4.04 -3.39 0.08
C CYS A 196 5.09 -4.50 0.21
N THR A 197 6.02 -4.37 1.14
CA THR A 197 7.00 -5.40 1.48
C THR A 197 6.32 -6.67 1.99
N ASN A 198 5.35 -6.55 2.89
CA ASN A 198 4.54 -7.69 3.35
C ASN A 198 3.83 -8.39 2.17
N ILE A 199 3.25 -7.65 1.25
CA ILE A 199 2.62 -8.21 0.04
C ILE A 199 3.65 -9.01 -0.76
N ALA A 200 4.84 -8.46 -0.99
CA ALA A 200 5.92 -9.14 -1.73
C ALA A 200 6.41 -10.43 -1.02
N GLU A 201 6.50 -10.43 0.31
CA GLU A 201 6.79 -11.65 1.09
C GLU A 201 5.72 -12.72 0.90
N TRP A 202 4.44 -12.34 0.85
CA TRP A 202 3.36 -13.29 0.56
C TRP A 202 3.42 -13.82 -0.87
N VAL A 203 3.89 -13.02 -1.83
CA VAL A 203 4.19 -13.49 -3.19
C VAL A 203 5.31 -14.53 -3.15
N GLU A 204 6.43 -14.25 -2.47
CA GLU A 204 7.52 -15.22 -2.31
C GLU A 204 7.02 -16.52 -1.70
N PHE A 205 6.24 -16.45 -0.61
CA PHE A 205 5.62 -17.63 -0.02
C PHE A 205 4.74 -18.40 -1.01
N SER A 206 3.94 -17.71 -1.82
CA SER A 206 3.05 -18.35 -2.80
C SER A 206 3.82 -19.19 -3.81
N VAL A 207 5.00 -18.72 -4.21
CA VAL A 207 5.86 -19.36 -5.22
C VAL A 207 6.71 -20.47 -4.59
N THR A 208 7.41 -20.17 -3.50
CA THR A 208 8.43 -21.07 -2.90
C THR A 208 7.87 -22.01 -1.84
N GLY A 209 6.81 -21.60 -1.16
CA GLY A 209 6.28 -22.27 0.03
C GLY A 209 7.08 -21.97 1.31
N ILE A 210 8.06 -21.10 1.23
CA ILE A 210 8.89 -20.66 2.36
C ILE A 210 8.55 -19.20 2.62
N ARG A 211 8.30 -18.83 3.86
CA ARG A 211 8.23 -17.45 4.32
C ARG A 211 9.48 -17.20 5.15
N GLU A 212 10.37 -16.38 4.63
CA GLU A 212 11.45 -15.80 5.44
C GLU A 212 10.81 -14.71 6.29
N GLU A 213 10.78 -14.87 7.62
CA GLU A 213 10.40 -13.78 8.51
C GLU A 213 11.57 -12.79 8.50
N CYS A 214 11.37 -11.59 7.98
CA CYS A 214 12.30 -10.49 8.20
C CYS A 214 12.38 -10.22 9.71
N GLN A 215 13.58 -10.37 10.28
CA GLN A 215 13.90 -10.10 11.70
C GLN A 215 14.12 -8.61 11.93
#